data_9ce530c1cd4bf8cc55aa5507a1eb06e5
#
_entry.id   9ce530c1cd4bf8cc55aa5507a1eb06e5
#
_cell.length_a   1.000
_cell.length_b   1.000
_cell.length_c   1.000
_cell.angle_alpha   90.00
_cell.angle_beta   90.00
_cell.angle_gamma   90.00
#
_symmetry.space_group_name_H-M   'P 1'
#
loop_
_entity.id
_entity.type
_entity.pdbx_description
1 polymer ?
#
loop_
_entity_poly.entity_id
_entity_poly.type
_entity_poly.pdbx_seq_one_letter_code
_entity_poly.pdbx_strand_id
1 'polypeptide(L)'
;MSGITGAEIACTKYKNRADLFRANCYAFAINHICKDYGKLQPGQLSGVYKNSNSIRNCESVTTRLESDLQKLGFRRLKDAGCKCPPGFYKICLLLNPHEDYHFLRQSGDVLYPAEENESIAKIAKKFRVPIGNVKPVSRRRGVFRIKNSGVWCHKRGFSEVTLLDAKGKLIFDPRKSSFNYGRLNYNKLCRFYCVKSRRRRVTVK
;
A
#
# COMPACT_ATOMS: atom_id res chain seq x y z
N MET A 1 -14.07 -8.22 10.15
CA MET A 1 -13.47 -6.98 10.73
C MET A 1 -12.09 -6.81 10.12
N SER A 2 -11.70 -5.58 9.75
CA SER A 2 -10.54 -5.28 8.91
C SER A 2 -9.16 -5.51 9.55
N GLY A 3 -9.07 -5.94 10.79
CA GLY A 3 -7.79 -6.18 11.49
C GLY A 3 -6.88 -4.96 11.58
N ILE A 4 -7.45 -3.76 11.68
CA ILE A 4 -6.74 -2.48 11.80
C ILE A 4 -6.17 -2.38 13.21
N THR A 5 -4.93 -1.89 13.32
CA THR A 5 -4.19 -1.75 14.58
C THR A 5 -4.15 -0.31 15.10
N GLY A 6 -4.54 0.67 14.25
CA GLY A 6 -4.35 2.10 14.50
C GLY A 6 -2.95 2.64 14.11
N ALA A 7 -2.07 1.76 13.65
CA ALA A 7 -0.73 2.14 13.20
C ALA A 7 -0.63 2.30 11.67
N GLU A 8 -1.72 2.03 10.97
CA GLU A 8 -1.79 2.11 9.52
C GLU A 8 -1.56 3.55 9.06
N ILE A 9 -0.81 3.65 7.97
CA ILE A 9 -0.47 4.92 7.37
C ILE A 9 -1.60 5.31 6.42
N ALA A 10 -2.06 6.56 6.52
CA ALA A 10 -3.11 7.06 5.65
C ALA A 10 -2.74 6.91 4.17
N CYS A 11 -3.72 6.50 3.36
CA CYS A 11 -3.61 6.44 1.92
C CYS A 11 -3.85 7.84 1.35
N THR A 12 -2.85 8.67 1.40
CA THR A 12 -2.90 10.04 0.90
C THR A 12 -2.03 10.19 -0.35
N LYS A 13 -2.46 11.09 -1.23
CA LYS A 13 -1.61 11.55 -2.34
C LYS A 13 -0.33 12.19 -1.79
N TYR A 14 0.76 12.06 -2.53
CA TYR A 14 1.97 12.79 -2.21
C TYR A 14 1.70 14.30 -2.24
N LYS A 15 2.30 15.02 -1.30
CA LYS A 15 2.08 16.46 -1.15
C LYS A 15 2.58 17.26 -2.37
N ASN A 16 3.62 16.78 -3.01
CA ASN A 16 4.20 17.41 -4.18
C ASN A 16 4.56 16.37 -5.25
N ARG A 17 4.72 16.85 -6.48
CA ARG A 17 5.04 16.00 -7.64
C ARG A 17 6.42 15.33 -7.52
N ALA A 18 7.39 15.98 -6.88
CA ALA A 18 8.71 15.42 -6.68
C ALA A 18 8.68 14.14 -5.84
N ASP A 19 7.92 14.13 -4.73
CA ASP A 19 7.78 12.94 -3.88
C ASP A 19 7.11 11.78 -4.64
N LEU A 20 6.23 12.09 -5.60
CA LEU A 20 5.58 11.09 -6.44
C LEU A 20 6.61 10.29 -7.26
N PHE A 21 7.65 10.95 -7.76
CA PHE A 21 8.71 10.31 -8.55
C PHE A 21 9.82 9.68 -7.68
N ARG A 22 9.83 9.93 -6.37
CA ARG A 22 10.77 9.36 -5.41
C ARG A 22 10.28 8.11 -4.71
N ALA A 23 9.11 7.60 -5.10
CA ALA A 23 8.56 6.39 -4.53
C ALA A 23 7.86 5.55 -5.61
N ASN A 24 8.31 4.33 -5.81
CA ASN A 24 7.56 3.31 -6.55
C ASN A 24 6.61 2.55 -5.62
N CYS A 25 6.00 1.44 -6.10
CA CYS A 25 5.08 0.63 -5.29
C CYS A 25 5.72 0.10 -4.00
N TYR A 26 7.00 -0.32 -4.06
CA TYR A 26 7.71 -0.85 -2.90
C TYR A 26 8.01 0.25 -1.87
N ALA A 27 8.63 1.34 -2.30
CA ALA A 27 8.91 2.48 -1.43
C ALA A 27 7.63 3.04 -0.79
N PHE A 28 6.54 3.13 -1.57
CA PHE A 28 5.22 3.49 -1.05
C PHE A 28 4.73 2.53 0.03
N ALA A 29 4.82 1.21 -0.19
CA ALA A 29 4.33 0.22 0.74
C ALA A 29 5.05 0.28 2.09
N ILE A 30 6.37 0.48 2.10
CA ILE A 30 7.17 0.58 3.32
C ILE A 30 7.29 2.00 3.88
N ASN A 31 6.52 2.95 3.33
CA ASN A 31 6.53 4.37 3.72
C ASN A 31 7.92 5.04 3.64
N HIS A 32 8.63 4.76 2.57
CA HIS A 32 9.94 5.31 2.27
C HIS A 32 9.84 6.33 1.12
N ILE A 33 10.63 7.41 1.18
CA ILE A 33 10.84 8.32 0.07
C ILE A 33 12.33 8.31 -0.24
N CYS A 34 12.67 7.94 -1.47
CA CYS A 34 14.07 7.94 -1.91
C CYS A 34 14.62 9.36 -1.92
N LYS A 35 15.93 9.50 -1.66
CA LYS A 35 16.62 10.79 -1.73
C LYS A 35 16.56 11.37 -3.15
N ASP A 36 16.81 10.51 -4.13
CA ASP A 36 16.83 10.86 -5.55
C ASP A 36 15.66 10.25 -6.30
N TYR A 37 15.42 10.70 -7.52
CA TYR A 37 14.45 10.06 -8.42
C TYR A 37 14.89 8.62 -8.73
N GLY A 38 13.97 7.69 -8.60
CA GLY A 38 14.29 6.29 -8.86
C GLY A 38 13.28 5.30 -8.31
N LYS A 39 13.50 4.06 -8.68
CA LYS A 39 12.71 2.92 -8.21
C LYS A 39 13.49 2.15 -7.16
N LEU A 40 13.12 2.29 -5.90
CA LEU A 40 13.66 1.45 -4.84
C LEU A 40 13.36 -0.02 -5.15
N GLN A 41 14.39 -0.87 -5.07
CA GLN A 41 14.26 -2.30 -5.30
C GLN A 41 14.35 -3.06 -3.97
N PRO A 42 13.57 -4.16 -3.78
CA PRO A 42 13.75 -5.04 -2.63
C PRO A 42 15.20 -5.51 -2.51
N GLY A 43 15.80 -5.33 -1.34
CA GLY A 43 17.20 -5.64 -1.05
C GLY A 43 18.15 -4.43 -1.10
N GLN A 44 17.71 -3.29 -1.63
CA GLN A 44 18.58 -2.11 -1.70
C GLN A 44 18.87 -1.49 -0.33
N LEU A 45 17.87 -1.46 0.57
CA LEU A 45 18.06 -0.89 1.91
C LEU A 45 19.01 -1.73 2.76
N SER A 46 19.08 -3.02 2.53
CA SER A 46 19.98 -3.95 3.21
C SER A 46 21.33 -4.12 2.51
N GLY A 47 21.45 -3.69 1.25
CA GLY A 47 22.64 -3.85 0.42
C GLY A 47 22.77 -5.21 -0.27
N VAL A 48 21.73 -6.06 -0.19
CA VAL A 48 21.74 -7.39 -0.84
C VAL A 48 21.23 -7.38 -2.28
N TYR A 49 20.73 -6.24 -2.75
CA TYR A 49 20.28 -6.08 -4.13
C TYR A 49 21.46 -6.08 -5.10
N LYS A 50 21.37 -6.89 -6.15
CA LYS A 50 22.28 -6.87 -7.29
C LYS A 50 21.48 -6.61 -8.56
N ASN A 51 22.02 -5.83 -9.51
CA ASN A 51 21.32 -5.46 -10.75
C ASN A 51 20.89 -6.67 -11.58
N SER A 52 21.60 -7.79 -11.45
CA SER A 52 21.28 -9.06 -12.12
C SER A 52 20.19 -9.89 -11.44
N ASN A 53 19.60 -9.39 -10.34
CA ASN A 53 18.57 -10.13 -9.61
C ASN A 53 17.30 -10.22 -10.44
N SER A 54 17.00 -11.41 -10.93
CA SER A 54 15.77 -11.67 -11.66
C SER A 54 14.56 -11.78 -10.75
N ILE A 55 13.40 -11.38 -11.26
CA ILE A 55 12.09 -11.54 -10.64
C ILE A 55 11.50 -12.88 -11.09
N ARG A 56 12.10 -14.00 -10.70
CA ARG A 56 11.69 -15.33 -11.18
C ARG A 56 10.43 -15.84 -10.49
N ASN A 57 10.41 -15.75 -9.18
CA ASN A 57 9.34 -16.28 -8.34
C ASN A 57 9.20 -15.48 -7.03
N CYS A 58 8.21 -15.85 -6.21
CA CYS A 58 7.99 -15.20 -4.94
C CYS A 58 9.19 -15.24 -4.01
N GLU A 59 9.91 -16.34 -3.97
CA GLU A 59 11.04 -16.54 -3.06
C GLU A 59 12.17 -15.56 -3.35
N SER A 60 12.51 -15.39 -4.63
CA SER A 60 13.58 -14.47 -5.07
C SER A 60 13.32 -13.01 -4.64
N VAL A 61 12.05 -12.59 -4.62
CA VAL A 61 11.67 -11.24 -4.18
C VAL A 61 11.51 -11.15 -2.66
N THR A 62 10.91 -12.17 -2.02
CA THR A 62 10.68 -12.17 -0.58
C THR A 62 11.96 -12.22 0.23
N THR A 63 12.96 -12.99 -0.19
CA THR A 63 14.27 -13.05 0.49
C THR A 63 14.92 -11.66 0.57
N ARG A 64 14.94 -10.94 -0.54
CA ARG A 64 15.49 -9.57 -0.59
C ARG A 64 14.65 -8.57 0.20
N LEU A 65 13.32 -8.66 0.05
CA LEU A 65 12.38 -7.84 0.82
C LEU A 65 12.60 -8.02 2.33
N GLU A 66 12.70 -9.25 2.79
CA GLU A 66 12.84 -9.55 4.22
C GLU A 66 14.17 -9.06 4.78
N SER A 67 15.24 -9.09 4.00
CA SER A 67 16.52 -8.47 4.40
C SER A 67 16.37 -6.97 4.65
N ASP A 68 15.60 -6.26 3.81
CA ASP A 68 15.28 -4.86 4.04
C ASP A 68 14.38 -4.66 5.27
N LEU A 69 13.36 -5.51 5.40
CA LEU A 69 12.37 -5.42 6.47
C LEU A 69 12.95 -5.75 7.86
N GLN A 70 14.03 -6.53 7.95
CA GLN A 70 14.73 -6.76 9.22
C GLN A 70 15.16 -5.45 9.87
N LYS A 71 15.67 -4.51 9.08
CA LYS A 71 16.06 -3.17 9.57
C LYS A 71 14.86 -2.31 10.00
N LEU A 72 13.68 -2.60 9.49
CA LEU A 72 12.46 -1.85 9.76
C LEU A 72 11.64 -2.46 10.91
N GLY A 73 11.83 -3.74 11.18
CA GLY A 73 10.97 -4.55 12.04
C GLY A 73 9.74 -5.07 11.29
N PHE A 74 9.58 -6.39 11.22
CA PHE A 74 8.47 -7.02 10.51
C PHE A 74 8.05 -8.35 11.12
N ARG A 75 6.89 -8.83 10.69
CA ARG A 75 6.41 -10.20 10.91
C ARG A 75 5.77 -10.74 9.64
N ARG A 76 6.05 -11.98 9.31
CA ARG A 76 5.33 -12.72 8.26
C ARG A 76 3.92 -13.04 8.75
N LEU A 77 2.95 -12.97 7.84
CA LEU A 77 1.58 -13.39 8.13
C LEU A 77 1.25 -14.67 7.36
N LYS A 78 0.44 -15.55 7.97
CA LYS A 78 -0.08 -16.74 7.29
C LYS A 78 -1.05 -16.34 6.18
N ASP A 79 -1.93 -15.36 6.43
CA ASP A 79 -2.93 -14.88 5.48
C ASP A 79 -3.32 -13.41 5.72
N ALA A 80 -4.19 -12.86 4.85
CA ALA A 80 -4.67 -11.47 4.94
C ALA A 80 -5.54 -11.21 6.18
N GLY A 81 -6.19 -12.22 6.73
CA GLY A 81 -7.08 -12.11 7.90
C GLY A 81 -6.32 -11.97 9.21
N CYS A 82 -5.05 -12.43 9.27
CA CYS A 82 -4.24 -12.31 10.46
C CYS A 82 -4.08 -10.85 10.87
N LYS A 83 -4.19 -10.57 12.17
CA LYS A 83 -3.99 -9.22 12.71
C LYS A 83 -2.50 -8.92 12.87
N CYS A 84 -2.11 -7.69 12.58
CA CYS A 84 -0.81 -7.18 12.98
C CYS A 84 -0.81 -6.81 14.46
N PRO A 85 0.34 -6.91 15.16
CA PRO A 85 0.45 -6.37 16.51
C PRO A 85 0.33 -4.85 16.51
N PRO A 86 0.06 -4.23 17.68
CA PRO A 86 0.07 -2.78 17.82
C PRO A 86 1.38 -2.16 17.29
N GLY A 87 1.27 -1.02 16.62
CA GLY A 87 2.41 -0.34 16.03
C GLY A 87 2.86 -0.86 14.65
N PHE A 88 2.15 -1.84 14.09
CA PHE A 88 2.43 -2.40 12.76
C PHE A 88 1.25 -2.23 11.82
N TYR A 89 1.52 -2.15 10.52
CA TYR A 89 0.52 -2.13 9.44
C TYR A 89 0.83 -3.21 8.40
N LYS A 90 -0.16 -3.58 7.61
CA LYS A 90 -0.01 -4.64 6.60
C LYS A 90 0.50 -4.14 5.27
N ILE A 91 1.36 -4.93 4.65
CA ILE A 91 1.70 -4.85 3.23
C ILE A 91 1.48 -6.21 2.56
N CYS A 92 1.34 -6.18 1.25
CA CYS A 92 1.15 -7.36 0.42
C CYS A 92 2.07 -7.29 -0.79
N LEU A 93 2.68 -8.42 -1.13
CA LEU A 93 3.49 -8.61 -2.33
C LEU A 93 2.74 -9.47 -3.35
N LEU A 94 2.58 -8.91 -4.53
CA LEU A 94 2.10 -9.59 -5.73
C LEU A 94 3.23 -9.70 -6.76
N LEU A 95 3.14 -10.70 -7.62
CA LEU A 95 4.13 -10.96 -8.64
C LEU A 95 3.46 -11.18 -10.01
N ASN A 96 4.05 -10.61 -11.04
CA ASN A 96 3.97 -11.06 -12.42
C ASN A 96 5.27 -11.83 -12.68
N PRO A 97 5.24 -13.19 -12.69
CA PRO A 97 6.47 -13.99 -12.75
C PRO A 97 7.33 -13.61 -13.96
N HIS A 98 8.63 -13.54 -13.73
CA HIS A 98 9.68 -13.16 -14.69
C HIS A 98 9.66 -11.72 -15.20
N GLU A 99 8.66 -10.91 -14.83
CA GLU A 99 8.52 -9.56 -15.36
C GLU A 99 8.60 -8.46 -14.29
N ASP A 100 7.69 -8.50 -13.29
CA ASP A 100 7.59 -7.41 -12.32
C ASP A 100 6.96 -7.86 -11.01
N TYR A 101 7.09 -7.05 -9.98
CA TYR A 101 6.43 -7.20 -8.69
C TYR A 101 5.58 -5.98 -8.38
N HIS A 102 4.61 -6.16 -7.52
CA HIS A 102 3.75 -5.07 -7.07
C HIS A 102 3.46 -5.14 -5.58
N PHE A 103 3.45 -3.98 -4.93
CA PHE A 103 3.17 -3.87 -3.50
C PHE A 103 1.91 -3.08 -3.23
N LEU A 104 1.16 -3.57 -2.25
CA LEU A 104 0.03 -2.87 -1.67
C LEU A 104 0.27 -2.62 -0.19
N ARG A 105 -0.42 -1.63 0.35
CA ARG A 105 -0.45 -1.32 1.78
C ARG A 105 -1.89 -1.19 2.25
N GLN A 106 -2.24 -1.82 3.40
CA GLN A 106 -3.52 -1.58 4.04
C GLN A 106 -3.52 -0.20 4.69
N SER A 107 -4.58 0.58 4.47
CA SER A 107 -4.73 1.93 5.00
C SER A 107 -5.67 1.95 6.20
N GLY A 108 -5.36 2.79 7.18
CA GLY A 108 -6.30 3.16 8.24
C GLY A 108 -7.29 4.20 7.72
N ASP A 109 -6.80 5.40 7.46
CA ASP A 109 -7.61 6.51 6.96
C ASP A 109 -7.39 6.73 5.46
N VAL A 110 -8.45 7.13 4.77
CA VAL A 110 -8.38 7.58 3.38
C VAL A 110 -9.06 8.92 3.21
N LEU A 111 -8.60 9.71 2.24
CA LEU A 111 -9.30 10.89 1.76
C LEU A 111 -10.02 10.50 0.47
N TYR A 112 -11.32 10.67 0.46
CA TYR A 112 -12.19 10.31 -0.63
C TYR A 112 -12.89 11.57 -1.17
N PRO A 113 -12.65 11.94 -2.44
CA PRO A 113 -13.48 12.92 -3.11
C PRO A 113 -14.80 12.26 -3.49
N ALA A 114 -15.89 12.73 -2.90
CA ALA A 114 -17.22 12.23 -3.18
C ALA A 114 -17.69 12.68 -4.56
N GLU A 115 -18.52 11.88 -5.19
CA GLU A 115 -19.27 12.25 -6.37
C GLU A 115 -20.34 13.30 -6.00
N GLU A 116 -20.82 14.03 -6.99
CA GLU A 116 -21.89 14.99 -6.77
C GLU A 116 -23.11 14.29 -6.17
N ASN A 117 -23.66 14.86 -5.10
CA ASN A 117 -24.81 14.30 -4.36
C ASN A 117 -24.59 12.91 -3.71
N GLU A 118 -23.34 12.47 -3.54
CA GLU A 118 -23.06 11.25 -2.79
C GLU A 118 -23.22 11.49 -1.27
N SER A 119 -24.23 10.89 -0.65
CA SER A 119 -24.52 11.06 0.77
C SER A 119 -23.48 10.36 1.66
N ILE A 120 -23.32 10.85 2.89
CA ILE A 120 -22.45 10.23 3.91
C ILE A 120 -22.81 8.75 4.12
N ALA A 121 -24.10 8.41 4.09
CA ALA A 121 -24.56 7.03 4.21
C ALA A 121 -24.11 6.14 3.04
N LYS A 122 -24.17 6.66 1.80
CA LYS A 122 -23.65 5.95 0.62
C LYS A 122 -22.13 5.73 0.74
N ILE A 123 -21.39 6.77 1.14
CA ILE A 123 -19.93 6.67 1.35
C ILE A 123 -19.61 5.62 2.42
N ALA A 124 -20.30 5.64 3.57
CA ALA A 124 -20.10 4.68 4.64
C ALA A 124 -20.35 3.23 4.16
N LYS A 125 -21.42 3.01 3.40
CA LYS A 125 -21.74 1.71 2.77
C LYS A 125 -20.66 1.29 1.77
N LYS A 126 -20.22 2.19 0.89
CA LYS A 126 -19.16 1.97 -0.12
C LYS A 126 -17.85 1.51 0.55
N PHE A 127 -17.46 2.14 1.65
CA PHE A 127 -16.24 1.82 2.40
C PHE A 127 -16.43 0.77 3.49
N ARG A 128 -17.65 0.25 3.68
CA ARG A 128 -17.97 -0.77 4.70
C ARG A 128 -17.59 -0.35 6.12
N VAL A 129 -17.81 0.90 6.45
CA VAL A 129 -17.51 1.50 7.76
C VAL A 129 -18.76 2.03 8.44
N PRO A 130 -18.77 2.17 9.77
CA PRO A 130 -19.82 2.92 10.45
C PRO A 130 -19.93 4.35 9.93
N ILE A 131 -21.15 4.90 9.91
CA ILE A 131 -21.41 6.25 9.38
C ILE A 131 -20.59 7.33 10.12
N GLY A 132 -20.36 7.15 11.42
CA GLY A 132 -19.55 8.01 12.25
C GLY A 132 -18.07 8.07 11.87
N ASN A 133 -17.59 7.11 11.06
CA ASN A 133 -16.22 7.10 10.55
C ASN A 133 -16.04 7.96 9.29
N VAL A 134 -17.12 8.44 8.70
CA VAL A 134 -17.09 9.34 7.53
C VAL A 134 -17.22 10.78 8.02
N LYS A 135 -16.17 11.57 7.85
CA LYS A 135 -16.11 12.95 8.31
C LYS A 135 -15.76 13.89 7.14
N PRO A 136 -16.50 14.98 6.95
CA PRO A 136 -16.11 15.98 5.97
C PRO A 136 -14.75 16.57 6.34
N VAL A 137 -13.96 16.92 5.34
CA VAL A 137 -12.68 17.60 5.56
C VAL A 137 -12.92 19.10 5.47
N SER A 138 -12.76 19.81 6.61
CA SER A 138 -12.80 21.27 6.62
C SER A 138 -11.84 21.84 5.58
N ARG A 139 -12.23 22.88 4.85
CA ARG A 139 -11.48 23.52 3.77
C ARG A 139 -11.36 22.73 2.45
N ARG A 140 -12.05 21.57 2.29
CA ARG A 140 -12.08 20.81 1.03
C ARG A 140 -13.51 20.36 0.75
N ARG A 141 -14.29 21.20 0.05
CA ARG A 141 -15.67 20.85 -0.34
C ARG A 141 -15.70 19.53 -1.09
N GLY A 142 -16.64 18.66 -0.76
CA GLY A 142 -16.80 17.34 -1.39
C GLY A 142 -15.75 16.30 -1.02
N VAL A 143 -14.80 16.58 -0.10
CA VAL A 143 -13.81 15.59 0.34
C VAL A 143 -14.13 15.09 1.74
N PHE A 144 -14.14 13.77 1.89
CA PHE A 144 -14.39 13.10 3.17
C PHE A 144 -13.16 12.34 3.64
N ARG A 145 -12.93 12.34 4.95
CA ARG A 145 -12.00 11.43 5.60
C ARG A 145 -12.76 10.20 6.06
N ILE A 146 -12.36 9.04 5.56
CA ILE A 146 -12.91 7.74 5.97
C ILE A 146 -11.93 7.15 6.98
N LYS A 147 -12.33 7.14 8.25
CA LYS A 147 -11.52 6.58 9.34
C LYS A 147 -11.61 5.05 9.36
N ASN A 148 -10.49 4.40 9.66
CA ASN A 148 -10.42 2.95 9.83
C ASN A 148 -11.02 2.18 8.64
N SER A 149 -10.78 2.64 7.43
CA SER A 149 -11.37 2.08 6.21
C SER A 149 -10.95 0.63 5.96
N GLY A 150 -9.72 0.29 6.32
CA GLY A 150 -9.16 -1.05 6.08
C GLY A 150 -8.96 -1.39 4.60
N VAL A 151 -9.25 -0.46 3.69
CA VAL A 151 -9.00 -0.65 2.27
C VAL A 151 -7.50 -0.69 1.99
N TRP A 152 -7.15 -1.41 0.95
CA TRP A 152 -5.78 -1.46 0.47
C TRP A 152 -5.56 -0.37 -0.58
N CYS A 153 -4.36 0.14 -0.60
CA CYS A 153 -3.93 1.10 -1.60
C CYS A 153 -2.57 0.75 -2.17
N HIS A 154 -2.33 1.23 -3.36
CA HIS A 154 -1.09 1.00 -4.06
C HIS A 154 -0.73 2.17 -4.97
N LYS A 155 0.49 2.11 -5.49
CA LYS A 155 1.05 3.08 -6.41
C LYS A 155 1.72 2.34 -7.57
N ARG A 156 1.23 2.53 -8.78
CA ARG A 156 1.83 1.91 -9.98
C ARG A 156 2.99 2.77 -10.48
N GLY A 157 4.21 2.27 -10.33
CA GLY A 157 5.40 3.01 -10.74
C GLY A 157 5.38 4.45 -10.20
N PHE A 158 5.39 5.43 -11.08
CA PHE A 158 5.32 6.86 -10.75
C PHE A 158 3.91 7.46 -10.83
N SER A 159 2.86 6.64 -10.99
CA SER A 159 1.47 7.11 -10.97
C SER A 159 1.02 7.51 -9.57
N GLU A 160 -0.11 8.20 -9.49
CA GLU A 160 -0.76 8.53 -8.23
C GLU A 160 -1.16 7.30 -7.43
N VAL A 161 -1.31 7.48 -6.13
CA VAL A 161 -1.83 6.45 -5.22
C VAL A 161 -3.30 6.21 -5.53
N THR A 162 -3.69 4.95 -5.61
CA THR A 162 -5.07 4.53 -5.85
C THR A 162 -5.54 3.50 -4.84
N LEU A 163 -6.85 3.47 -4.59
CA LEU A 163 -7.56 2.47 -3.79
C LEU A 163 -8.22 1.40 -4.68
N LEU A 164 -8.12 1.57 -5.99
CA LEU A 164 -8.88 0.79 -6.96
C LEU A 164 -8.00 -0.28 -7.60
N ASP A 165 -8.56 -1.45 -7.78
CA ASP A 165 -7.97 -2.53 -8.56
C ASP A 165 -8.03 -2.26 -10.07
N ALA A 166 -7.57 -3.20 -10.89
CA ALA A 166 -7.57 -3.05 -12.35
C ALA A 166 -8.97 -3.01 -12.98
N LYS A 167 -10.01 -3.39 -12.22
CA LYS A 167 -11.43 -3.32 -12.64
C LYS A 167 -12.15 -2.08 -12.07
N GLY A 168 -11.41 -1.14 -11.48
CA GLY A 168 -11.99 0.07 -10.88
C GLY A 168 -12.73 -0.17 -9.56
N LYS A 169 -12.51 -1.29 -8.87
CA LYS A 169 -13.18 -1.63 -7.60
C LYS A 169 -12.27 -1.34 -6.41
N LEU A 170 -12.86 -0.90 -5.29
CA LEU A 170 -12.13 -0.74 -4.02
C LEU A 170 -11.51 -2.05 -3.57
N ILE A 171 -10.24 -2.01 -3.18
CA ILE A 171 -9.49 -3.19 -2.75
C ILE A 171 -9.71 -3.43 -1.26
N PHE A 172 -10.62 -4.33 -0.91
CA PHE A 172 -10.82 -4.78 0.48
C PHE A 172 -9.98 -6.02 0.81
N ASP A 173 -9.73 -6.86 -0.19
CA ASP A 173 -8.93 -8.07 -0.06
C ASP A 173 -8.09 -8.26 -1.34
N PRO A 174 -6.76 -8.14 -1.27
CA PRO A 174 -5.90 -8.34 -2.42
C PRO A 174 -6.06 -9.69 -3.12
N ARG A 175 -6.48 -10.74 -2.39
CA ARG A 175 -6.70 -12.10 -2.94
C ARG A 175 -7.91 -12.16 -3.90
N LYS A 176 -8.86 -11.22 -3.75
CA LYS A 176 -10.12 -11.16 -4.49
C LYS A 176 -10.18 -10.00 -5.48
N SER A 177 -9.08 -9.27 -5.62
CA SER A 177 -8.98 -8.09 -6.46
C SER A 177 -8.21 -8.40 -7.74
N SER A 178 -8.50 -7.67 -8.81
CA SER A 178 -7.84 -7.83 -10.09
C SER A 178 -6.63 -6.91 -10.20
N PHE A 179 -5.49 -7.46 -10.56
CA PHE A 179 -4.27 -6.67 -10.84
C PHE A 179 -3.75 -6.93 -12.25
N ASN A 180 -4.67 -7.20 -13.17
CA ASN A 180 -4.39 -7.36 -14.58
C ASN A 180 -4.50 -6.01 -15.30
N TYR A 181 -3.36 -5.43 -15.63
CA TYR A 181 -3.20 -4.16 -16.35
C TYR A 181 -2.73 -4.39 -17.80
N GLY A 182 -3.17 -5.49 -18.42
CA GLY A 182 -2.72 -5.90 -19.75
C GLY A 182 -1.35 -6.60 -19.70
N ARG A 183 -0.32 -5.96 -20.24
CA ARG A 183 1.04 -6.52 -20.24
C ARG A 183 1.53 -6.93 -18.84
N LEU A 184 1.20 -6.15 -17.81
CA LEU A 184 1.55 -6.45 -16.43
C LEU A 184 0.33 -7.06 -15.72
N ASN A 185 0.39 -8.37 -15.47
CA ASN A 185 -0.64 -9.12 -14.77
C ASN A 185 -0.08 -9.74 -13.48
N TYR A 186 -0.25 -9.04 -12.36
CA TYR A 186 0.23 -9.49 -11.05
C TYR A 186 -0.73 -10.52 -10.44
N ASN A 187 -0.82 -11.69 -11.06
CA ASN A 187 -1.76 -12.76 -10.71
C ASN A 187 -1.30 -13.67 -9.58
N LYS A 188 -0.03 -13.58 -9.17
CA LYS A 188 0.52 -14.41 -8.11
C LYS A 188 0.69 -13.61 -6.81
N LEU A 189 -0.16 -13.89 -5.84
CA LEU A 189 0.03 -13.38 -4.49
C LEU A 189 1.14 -14.17 -3.81
N CYS A 190 2.18 -13.46 -3.35
CA CYS A 190 3.32 -14.08 -2.69
C CYS A 190 3.17 -14.16 -1.18
N ARG A 191 2.95 -13.00 -0.53
CA ARG A 191 2.91 -12.96 0.94
C ARG A 191 2.33 -11.67 1.50
N PHE A 192 1.82 -11.77 2.73
CA PHE A 192 1.48 -10.63 3.58
C PHE A 192 2.52 -10.46 4.68
N TYR A 193 2.77 -9.21 5.05
CA TYR A 193 3.66 -8.83 6.15
C TYR A 193 3.01 -7.78 7.03
N CYS A 194 3.33 -7.82 8.33
CA CYS A 194 3.21 -6.68 9.20
C CYS A 194 4.53 -5.93 9.21
N VAL A 195 4.54 -4.66 8.93
CA VAL A 195 5.72 -3.79 8.97
C VAL A 195 5.54 -2.76 10.07
N LYS A 196 6.59 -2.52 10.87
CA LYS A 196 6.53 -1.55 11.96
C LYS A 196 6.29 -0.15 11.40
N SER A 197 5.27 0.51 11.91
CA SER A 197 4.95 1.89 11.52
C SER A 197 6.01 2.84 12.07
N ARG A 198 6.64 3.60 11.19
CA ARG A 198 7.50 4.72 11.57
C ARG A 198 6.68 5.99 11.39
N ARG A 199 6.39 6.70 12.46
CA ARG A 199 5.61 7.95 12.43
C ARG A 199 6.29 9.07 11.63
N ARG A 200 7.59 8.98 11.36
CA ARG A 200 8.33 9.92 10.52
C ARG A 200 8.70 9.24 9.20
N ARG A 201 8.41 9.91 8.08
CA ARG A 201 9.06 9.62 6.80
C ARG A 201 10.56 9.71 7.04
N VAL A 202 11.26 8.60 6.91
CA VAL A 202 12.73 8.60 7.01
C VAL A 202 13.22 9.24 5.72
N THR A 203 13.57 10.51 5.79
CA THR A 203 14.48 11.12 4.79
C THR A 203 15.84 10.56 5.14
N VAL A 204 16.35 9.62 4.37
CA VAL A 204 17.74 9.19 4.49
C VAL A 204 18.58 10.36 4.00
N LYS A 205 19.44 10.88 4.89
CA LYS A 205 20.49 11.82 4.55
C LYS A 205 21.50 11.20 3.60
#